data_b44e1b4cc22d47ed44ad18b6db5185f9
#
_entry.id   b44e1b4cc22d47ed44ad18b6db5185f9
#
_cell.length_a   1.000
_cell.length_b   1.000
_cell.length_c   1.000
_cell.angle_alpha   90.00
_cell.angle_beta   90.00
_cell.angle_gamma   90.00
#
_symmetry.space_group_name_H-M   'P 1'
#
loop_
_entity.id
_entity.type
_entity.pdbx_description
1 polymer ?
#
loop_
_entity_poly.entity_id
_entity_poly.type
_entity_poly.pdbx_seq_one_letter_code
_entity_poly.pdbx_strand_id
1 'polypeptide(L)'
;PWHIDINDFLDLKKNSGEERRRAHDLFPALWLNDLFMERVQADDIWTLFDPYDTRELATLFGEDFSSRYEELEKNESIIKEKVKAKNLWKKILTSYFETGSPFLCFKDNANRANPNDHYGVIRSSNLCTEIFQNTEPNHYKIKFIFESGESISYEEDELVTVDSGIEKPAKKVTALDSLGGLPIYVVEKEKVDGATAVCNLASVNLSRINTKEEIDRIVPTAVRCLDNVIDLNFYPIEKVKRTNMRSRSIGLGVMGEAQMLAEQEIMWGTQEHFDKIDEVMEAICYNTISASSDLAVEKGQYAEFQGSKWSRGIFPQDHANAEVINLVDRGGLFASAYEWEELRTKVKSQGMRNGYLMAVAPTSSISILTGTTQAIEPVFKRKWFEENLSGLIPVVVPNLSPDTYAYYTPAYDLNQTILIKAAAIRQKWIDQGQSLNIFITLDKASGKYLNEIYMLAWKLGLKSTYYLRSQSPEVKNDVEDRSMECVGCQ
;
A
#
# COMPACT_ATOMS: atom_id res chain seq x y z
N PRO A 1 -5.08 -14.72 3.00
CA PRO A 1 -4.68 -16.00 3.68
C PRO A 1 -5.77 -17.07 3.65
N TRP A 2 -7.01 -16.74 3.24
CA TRP A 2 -8.15 -17.68 3.21
C TRP A 2 -8.18 -18.64 2.02
N HIS A 3 -7.33 -18.46 1.00
CA HIS A 3 -7.29 -19.31 -0.19
C HIS A 3 -6.70 -20.68 0.12
N ILE A 4 -7.29 -21.76 -0.41
CA ILE A 4 -6.87 -23.15 -0.12
C ILE A 4 -5.42 -23.42 -0.58
N ASP A 5 -4.97 -22.76 -1.63
CA ASP A 5 -3.60 -22.93 -2.18
C ASP A 5 -2.56 -22.02 -1.48
N ILE A 6 -2.87 -21.45 -0.31
CA ILE A 6 -1.94 -20.55 0.39
C ILE A 6 -0.57 -21.19 0.63
N ASN A 7 -0.52 -22.49 0.83
CA ASN A 7 0.72 -23.20 1.07
C ASN A 7 1.62 -23.22 -0.16
N ASP A 8 1.07 -23.45 -1.34
CA ASP A 8 1.80 -23.42 -2.61
C ASP A 8 2.25 -21.99 -2.96
N PHE A 9 1.39 -20.99 -2.67
CA PHE A 9 1.74 -19.57 -2.81
C PHE A 9 2.96 -19.18 -1.96
N LEU A 10 3.04 -19.62 -0.71
CA LEU A 10 4.17 -19.35 0.18
C LEU A 10 5.47 -20.04 -0.26
N ASP A 11 5.36 -21.07 -1.07
CA ASP A 11 6.51 -21.84 -1.56
C ASP A 11 7.07 -21.30 -2.89
N LEU A 12 6.41 -20.33 -3.54
CA LEU A 12 6.76 -19.84 -4.88
C LEU A 12 8.22 -19.35 -5.03
N LYS A 13 8.77 -18.73 -3.99
CA LYS A 13 10.13 -18.15 -4.02
C LYS A 13 11.17 -18.93 -3.23
N LYS A 14 10.86 -20.11 -2.76
CA LYS A 14 11.85 -20.95 -2.05
C LYS A 14 13.01 -21.36 -2.95
N ASN A 15 14.23 -21.30 -2.42
CA ASN A 15 15.45 -21.70 -3.10
C ASN A 15 15.67 -23.23 -3.12
N SER A 16 14.71 -24.02 -2.64
CA SER A 16 14.77 -25.49 -2.55
C SER A 16 13.49 -26.12 -3.07
N GLY A 17 13.58 -27.41 -3.46
CA GLY A 17 12.45 -28.17 -3.98
C GLY A 17 12.38 -28.18 -5.49
N GLU A 18 11.21 -28.46 -6.05
CA GLU A 18 11.01 -28.63 -7.50
C GLU A 18 10.95 -27.28 -8.22
N GLU A 19 11.92 -27.00 -9.10
CA GLU A 19 12.06 -25.71 -9.81
C GLU A 19 10.80 -25.33 -10.62
N ARG A 20 10.10 -26.31 -11.21
CA ARG A 20 8.87 -26.08 -11.98
C ARG A 20 7.74 -25.48 -11.15
N ARG A 21 7.82 -25.57 -9.82
CA ARG A 21 6.85 -25.01 -8.88
C ARG A 21 7.32 -23.67 -8.30
N ARG A 22 8.36 -23.08 -8.87
CA ARG A 22 8.94 -21.81 -8.41
C ARG A 22 8.63 -20.69 -9.39
N ALA A 23 8.57 -19.47 -8.86
CA ALA A 23 8.34 -18.24 -9.61
C ALA A 23 9.21 -17.13 -9.00
N HIS A 24 10.54 -17.24 -9.20
CA HIS A 24 11.52 -16.35 -8.57
C HIS A 24 11.37 -14.88 -9.01
N ASP A 25 10.88 -14.64 -10.23
CA ASP A 25 10.68 -13.31 -10.79
C ASP A 25 9.37 -12.62 -10.33
N LEU A 26 8.52 -13.32 -9.57
CA LEU A 26 7.33 -12.73 -8.99
C LEU A 26 7.63 -12.11 -7.63
N PHE A 27 6.96 -10.99 -7.35
CA PHE A 27 7.02 -10.31 -6.05
C PHE A 27 5.63 -10.38 -5.38
N PRO A 28 5.33 -11.49 -4.72
CA PRO A 28 4.02 -11.73 -4.13
C PRO A 28 3.80 -10.86 -2.90
N ALA A 29 2.56 -10.40 -2.72
CA ALA A 29 2.08 -9.76 -1.51
C ALA A 29 0.90 -10.54 -0.92
N LEU A 30 0.85 -10.65 0.38
CA LEU A 30 -0.23 -11.32 1.11
C LEU A 30 -1.12 -10.26 1.76
N TRP A 31 -2.41 -10.29 1.43
CA TRP A 31 -3.41 -9.36 1.96
C TRP A 31 -4.07 -9.98 3.20
N LEU A 32 -3.76 -9.42 4.37
CA LEU A 32 -4.17 -9.90 5.68
C LEU A 32 -5.42 -9.14 6.14
N ASN A 33 -6.46 -9.88 6.50
CA ASN A 33 -7.67 -9.33 7.11
C ASN A 33 -7.50 -9.25 8.64
N ASP A 34 -8.22 -8.36 9.28
CA ASP A 34 -8.25 -8.22 10.74
C ASP A 34 -8.63 -9.53 11.43
N LEU A 35 -9.69 -10.19 10.97
CA LEU A 35 -10.15 -11.47 11.51
C LEU A 35 -9.03 -12.54 11.52
N PHE A 36 -8.17 -12.58 10.49
CA PHE A 36 -7.02 -13.50 10.50
C PHE A 36 -6.02 -13.16 11.60
N MET A 37 -5.68 -11.89 11.75
CA MET A 37 -4.72 -11.42 12.76
C MET A 37 -5.26 -11.64 14.20
N GLU A 38 -6.54 -11.43 14.40
CA GLU A 38 -7.24 -11.70 15.66
C GLU A 38 -7.21 -13.20 16.00
N ARG A 39 -7.51 -14.06 15.03
CA ARG A 39 -7.44 -15.53 15.23
C ARG A 39 -6.02 -16.04 15.46
N VAL A 40 -5.00 -15.38 14.86
CA VAL A 40 -3.59 -15.65 15.18
C VAL A 40 -3.30 -15.33 16.65
N GLN A 41 -3.79 -14.20 17.17
CA GLN A 41 -3.60 -13.82 18.59
C GLN A 41 -4.34 -14.77 19.54
N ALA A 42 -5.56 -15.17 19.19
CA ALA A 42 -6.40 -16.07 19.97
C ALA A 42 -5.97 -17.55 19.88
N ASP A 43 -5.01 -17.89 19.01
CA ASP A 43 -4.64 -19.27 18.66
C ASP A 43 -5.83 -20.11 18.19
N ASP A 44 -6.70 -19.50 17.39
CA ASP A 44 -7.94 -20.10 16.91
C ASP A 44 -7.76 -20.81 15.55
N ILE A 45 -8.85 -21.44 15.09
CA ILE A 45 -8.92 -22.12 13.78
C ILE A 45 -9.10 -21.07 12.69
N TRP A 46 -8.42 -21.30 11.58
CA TRP A 46 -8.58 -20.58 10.32
C TRP A 46 -9.02 -21.55 9.22
N THR A 47 -10.02 -21.19 8.45
CA THR A 47 -10.56 -22.03 7.38
C THR A 47 -10.03 -21.52 6.03
N LEU A 48 -9.48 -22.43 5.26
CA LEU A 48 -9.06 -22.21 3.87
C LEU A 48 -10.20 -22.65 2.96
N PHE A 49 -10.53 -21.84 1.97
CA PHE A 49 -11.64 -22.07 1.04
C PHE A 49 -11.16 -22.19 -0.40
N ASP A 50 -11.89 -22.92 -1.21
CA ASP A 50 -11.81 -22.86 -2.66
C ASP A 50 -12.33 -21.48 -3.13
N PRO A 51 -11.55 -20.72 -3.92
CA PRO A 51 -11.96 -19.39 -4.37
C PRO A 51 -13.13 -19.42 -5.36
N TYR A 52 -13.42 -20.55 -5.99
CA TYR A 52 -14.57 -20.69 -6.88
C TYR A 52 -15.90 -20.46 -6.14
N ASP A 53 -16.03 -21.03 -4.93
CA ASP A 53 -17.22 -20.93 -4.11
C ASP A 53 -17.29 -19.66 -3.23
N THR A 54 -16.17 -18.90 -3.14
CA THR A 54 -16.01 -17.81 -2.17
C THR A 54 -15.39 -16.55 -2.77
N ARG A 55 -15.68 -16.27 -4.05
CA ARG A 55 -15.10 -15.17 -4.85
C ARG A 55 -15.27 -13.82 -4.19
N GLU A 56 -16.40 -13.60 -3.52
CA GLU A 56 -16.75 -12.34 -2.84
C GLU A 56 -15.76 -11.99 -1.73
N LEU A 57 -15.11 -12.96 -1.08
CA LEU A 57 -14.11 -12.69 -0.04
C LEU A 57 -12.93 -11.85 -0.55
N ALA A 58 -12.63 -11.88 -1.85
CA ALA A 58 -11.61 -11.03 -2.44
C ALA A 58 -11.97 -9.54 -2.40
N THR A 59 -13.25 -9.20 -2.36
CA THR A 59 -13.77 -7.83 -2.41
C THR A 59 -14.25 -7.31 -1.06
N LEU A 60 -14.44 -8.18 -0.07
CA LEU A 60 -14.90 -7.83 1.27
C LEU A 60 -13.72 -7.48 2.18
N PHE A 61 -13.98 -6.62 3.18
CA PHE A 61 -13.03 -6.25 4.24
C PHE A 61 -13.80 -5.89 5.53
N GLY A 62 -13.09 -5.81 6.67
CA GLY A 62 -13.67 -5.45 7.95
C GLY A 62 -14.80 -6.39 8.40
N GLU A 63 -15.86 -5.84 8.94
CA GLU A 63 -17.02 -6.61 9.47
C GLU A 63 -17.75 -7.40 8.38
N ASP A 64 -17.86 -6.86 7.16
CA ASP A 64 -18.50 -7.56 6.04
C ASP A 64 -17.72 -8.82 5.66
N PHE A 65 -16.39 -8.73 5.64
CA PHE A 65 -15.53 -9.90 5.45
C PHE A 65 -15.72 -10.91 6.58
N SER A 66 -15.66 -10.47 7.82
CA SER A 66 -15.72 -11.34 9.00
C SER A 66 -17.07 -12.09 9.06
N SER A 67 -18.17 -11.37 8.88
CA SER A 67 -19.52 -11.95 8.89
C SER A 67 -19.70 -12.99 7.78
N ARG A 68 -19.27 -12.65 6.56
CA ARG A 68 -19.38 -13.56 5.42
C ARG A 68 -18.47 -14.77 5.54
N TYR A 69 -17.24 -14.56 6.01
CA TYR A 69 -16.28 -15.62 6.25
C TYR A 69 -16.82 -16.66 7.25
N GLU A 70 -17.38 -16.21 8.38
CA GLU A 70 -17.95 -17.07 9.41
C GLU A 70 -19.23 -17.79 8.97
N GLU A 71 -20.01 -17.18 8.07
CA GLU A 71 -21.14 -17.85 7.42
C GLU A 71 -20.66 -19.01 6.53
N LEU A 72 -19.64 -18.77 5.71
CA LEU A 72 -19.03 -19.78 4.84
C LEU A 72 -18.39 -20.93 5.62
N GLU A 73 -17.83 -20.65 6.80
CA GLU A 73 -17.31 -21.70 7.69
C GLU A 73 -18.37 -22.71 8.12
N LYS A 74 -19.63 -22.30 8.23
CA LYS A 74 -20.78 -23.13 8.61
C LYS A 74 -21.38 -23.91 7.44
N ASN A 75 -21.10 -23.48 6.20
CA ASN A 75 -21.67 -24.13 5.01
C ASN A 75 -20.87 -25.41 4.67
N GLU A 76 -21.49 -26.58 4.86
CA GLU A 76 -20.86 -27.89 4.63
C GLU A 76 -20.72 -28.28 3.15
N SER A 77 -21.40 -27.56 2.23
CA SER A 77 -21.32 -27.85 0.79
C SER A 77 -20.08 -27.27 0.10
N ILE A 78 -19.31 -26.42 0.78
CA ILE A 78 -18.14 -25.75 0.23
C ILE A 78 -16.88 -26.54 0.55
N ILE A 79 -15.98 -26.66 -0.44
CA ILE A 79 -14.64 -27.27 -0.26
C ILE A 79 -13.81 -26.36 0.65
N LYS A 80 -13.36 -26.91 1.76
CA LYS A 80 -12.61 -26.17 2.78
C LYS A 80 -11.66 -27.04 3.58
N GLU A 81 -10.61 -26.43 4.10
CA GLU A 81 -9.64 -27.05 4.99
C GLU A 81 -9.49 -26.20 6.26
N LYS A 82 -9.40 -26.84 7.43
CA LYS A 82 -9.22 -26.16 8.71
C LYS A 82 -7.78 -26.27 9.18
N VAL A 83 -7.16 -25.13 9.48
CA VAL A 83 -5.79 -25.06 10.00
C VAL A 83 -5.75 -24.19 11.27
N LYS A 84 -4.71 -24.31 12.08
CA LYS A 84 -4.45 -23.34 13.16
C LYS A 84 -3.93 -22.04 12.54
N ALA A 85 -4.58 -20.91 12.81
CA ALA A 85 -4.17 -19.59 12.32
C ALA A 85 -2.72 -19.28 12.68
N LYS A 86 -2.31 -19.60 13.91
CA LYS A 86 -0.93 -19.41 14.39
C LYS A 86 0.10 -20.25 13.63
N ASN A 87 -0.26 -21.47 13.21
CA ASN A 87 0.65 -22.29 12.41
C ASN A 87 0.83 -21.74 11.00
N LEU A 88 -0.26 -21.28 10.37
CA LEU A 88 -0.19 -20.60 9.08
C LEU A 88 0.63 -19.30 9.18
N TRP A 89 0.40 -18.50 10.22
CA TRP A 89 1.18 -17.28 10.49
C TRP A 89 2.67 -17.56 10.65
N LYS A 90 3.02 -18.59 11.41
CA LYS A 90 4.43 -19.03 11.53
C LYS A 90 5.02 -19.40 10.17
N LYS A 91 4.25 -20.10 9.31
CA LYS A 91 4.72 -20.45 7.95
C LYS A 91 4.90 -19.21 7.07
N ILE A 92 4.00 -18.23 7.16
CA ILE A 92 4.11 -16.92 6.46
C ILE A 92 5.40 -16.21 6.89
N LEU A 93 5.64 -16.06 8.20
CA LEU A 93 6.85 -15.40 8.71
C LEU A 93 8.13 -16.15 8.34
N THR A 94 8.10 -17.49 8.31
CA THR A 94 9.23 -18.30 7.87
C THR A 94 9.54 -18.07 6.39
N SER A 95 8.53 -18.11 5.51
CA SER A 95 8.70 -17.81 4.10
C SER A 95 9.25 -16.40 3.88
N TYR A 96 8.71 -15.43 4.61
CA TYR A 96 9.17 -14.05 4.52
C TYR A 96 10.62 -13.87 4.97
N PHE A 97 11.02 -14.56 6.03
CA PHE A 97 12.40 -14.53 6.51
C PHE A 97 13.39 -15.21 5.53
N GLU A 98 12.99 -16.34 4.92
CA GLU A 98 13.84 -17.11 4.02
C GLU A 98 14.02 -16.44 2.65
N THR A 99 12.99 -15.74 2.16
CA THR A 99 12.94 -15.25 0.77
C THR A 99 12.75 -13.73 0.63
N GLY A 100 12.57 -13.01 1.72
CA GLY A 100 12.19 -11.58 1.73
C GLY A 100 10.75 -11.31 1.26
N SER A 101 9.96 -12.35 1.02
CA SER A 101 8.57 -12.27 0.52
C SER A 101 7.72 -13.43 1.06
N PRO A 102 6.37 -13.37 1.00
CA PRO A 102 5.54 -12.30 0.42
C PRO A 102 5.57 -11.03 1.26
N PHE A 103 5.39 -9.86 0.63
CA PHE A 103 5.16 -8.62 1.36
C PHE A 103 3.83 -8.70 2.12
N LEU A 104 3.75 -8.05 3.28
CA LEU A 104 2.54 -8.07 4.09
C LEU A 104 1.75 -6.78 3.91
N CYS A 105 0.52 -6.91 3.42
CA CYS A 105 -0.43 -5.83 3.27
C CYS A 105 -1.63 -6.06 4.19
N PHE A 106 -2.00 -5.08 5.00
CA PHE A 106 -3.12 -5.16 5.93
C PHE A 106 -4.37 -4.61 5.24
N LYS A 107 -5.19 -5.52 4.72
CA LYS A 107 -6.32 -5.21 3.83
C LYS A 107 -7.32 -4.26 4.47
N ASP A 108 -7.66 -4.52 5.72
CA ASP A 108 -8.71 -3.76 6.41
C ASP A 108 -8.20 -2.37 6.79
N ASN A 109 -6.94 -2.22 7.23
CA ASN A 109 -6.30 -0.91 7.43
C ASN A 109 -6.27 -0.09 6.13
N ALA A 110 -5.91 -0.72 5.01
CA ALA A 110 -5.86 -0.06 3.72
C ALA A 110 -7.23 0.44 3.27
N ASN A 111 -8.27 -0.38 3.40
CA ASN A 111 -9.61 -0.06 2.91
C ASN A 111 -10.39 0.86 3.86
N ARG A 112 -10.21 0.76 5.18
CA ARG A 112 -10.76 1.74 6.12
C ARG A 112 -10.27 3.17 5.83
N ALA A 113 -9.02 3.32 5.40
CA ALA A 113 -8.43 4.61 5.08
C ALA A 113 -8.53 4.99 3.58
N ASN A 114 -9.17 4.16 2.75
CA ASN A 114 -9.34 4.44 1.31
C ASN A 114 -10.16 5.72 1.10
N PRO A 115 -9.61 6.79 0.51
CA PRO A 115 -10.34 8.04 0.30
C PRO A 115 -11.47 7.91 -0.72
N ASN A 116 -11.42 6.88 -1.56
CA ASN A 116 -12.39 6.61 -2.62
C ASN A 116 -13.19 5.33 -2.37
N ASP A 117 -13.64 5.13 -1.13
CA ASP A 117 -14.39 3.96 -0.66
C ASP A 117 -15.77 3.80 -1.32
N HIS A 118 -16.31 4.87 -1.90
CA HIS A 118 -17.66 4.92 -2.48
C HIS A 118 -17.77 4.21 -3.84
N TYR A 119 -16.66 3.97 -4.54
CA TYR A 119 -16.74 3.32 -5.84
C TYR A 119 -15.85 2.07 -6.00
N GLY A 120 -15.04 1.74 -4.99
CA GLY A 120 -14.21 0.55 -5.13
C GLY A 120 -13.45 0.14 -3.88
N VAL A 121 -12.79 -1.00 -3.99
CA VAL A 121 -11.98 -1.61 -2.95
C VAL A 121 -10.54 -1.68 -3.42
N ILE A 122 -9.61 -1.38 -2.53
CA ILE A 122 -8.17 -1.59 -2.76
C ILE A 122 -7.90 -3.08 -2.65
N ARG A 123 -7.51 -3.71 -3.76
CA ARG A 123 -7.29 -5.17 -3.88
C ARG A 123 -5.85 -5.55 -4.04
N SER A 124 -5.01 -4.62 -4.49
CA SER A 124 -3.59 -4.82 -4.75
C SER A 124 -2.81 -3.54 -4.49
N SER A 125 -1.51 -3.66 -4.41
CA SER A 125 -0.55 -2.57 -4.34
C SER A 125 0.46 -2.71 -5.48
N ASN A 126 1.36 -1.75 -5.62
CA ASN A 126 2.52 -1.87 -6.52
C ASN A 126 3.62 -2.75 -5.88
N LEU A 127 4.71 -2.98 -6.62
CA LEU A 127 5.86 -3.76 -6.16
C LEU A 127 6.39 -3.27 -4.80
N CYS A 128 6.56 -1.97 -4.64
CA CYS A 128 7.18 -1.39 -3.44
C CYS A 128 6.19 -1.09 -2.30
N THR A 129 4.93 -1.48 -2.45
CA THR A 129 3.86 -1.45 -1.44
C THR A 129 3.49 -0.06 -0.89
N GLU A 130 3.74 1.02 -1.65
CA GLU A 130 3.31 2.38 -1.29
C GLU A 130 2.03 2.84 -2.00
N ILE A 131 1.67 2.25 -3.15
CA ILE A 131 0.47 2.63 -3.91
C ILE A 131 -0.73 1.81 -3.47
N PHE A 132 -1.72 2.50 -2.92
CA PHE A 132 -2.98 1.92 -2.48
C PHE A 132 -4.15 2.64 -3.16
N GLN A 133 -4.57 2.11 -4.30
CA GLN A 133 -5.61 2.70 -5.14
C GLN A 133 -6.63 1.62 -5.53
N ASN A 134 -7.85 2.04 -5.79
CA ASN A 134 -8.89 1.15 -6.29
C ASN A 134 -8.49 0.56 -7.64
N THR A 135 -8.64 -0.74 -7.77
CA THR A 135 -8.46 -1.50 -9.00
C THR A 135 -9.66 -2.38 -9.25
N GLU A 136 -9.95 -2.64 -10.52
CA GLU A 136 -11.06 -3.49 -10.95
C GLU A 136 -10.55 -4.54 -11.91
N PRO A 137 -10.92 -5.82 -11.76
CA PRO A 137 -10.63 -6.82 -12.77
C PRO A 137 -11.40 -6.53 -14.05
N ASN A 138 -10.90 -7.04 -15.19
CA ASN A 138 -11.72 -7.09 -16.38
C ASN A 138 -12.92 -8.02 -16.09
N HIS A 139 -14.08 -7.65 -16.62
CA HIS A 139 -15.26 -8.47 -16.58
C HIS A 139 -15.89 -8.58 -17.99
N TYR A 140 -16.88 -9.42 -18.13
CA TYR A 140 -17.53 -9.63 -19.40
C TYR A 140 -19.03 -9.41 -19.27
N LYS A 141 -19.59 -8.75 -20.28
CA LYS A 141 -21.03 -8.64 -20.47
C LYS A 141 -21.48 -9.58 -21.57
N ILE A 142 -22.60 -10.23 -21.37
CA ILE A 142 -23.27 -11.03 -22.39
C ILE A 142 -24.43 -10.20 -22.91
N LYS A 143 -24.35 -9.84 -24.19
CA LYS A 143 -25.36 -9.05 -24.88
C LYS A 143 -26.20 -9.97 -25.74
N PHE A 144 -27.47 -10.00 -25.49
CA PHE A 144 -28.47 -10.69 -26.31
C PHE A 144 -29.09 -9.69 -27.27
N ILE A 145 -28.99 -9.95 -28.56
CA ILE A 145 -29.56 -9.14 -29.62
C ILE A 145 -30.76 -9.91 -30.21
N PHE A 146 -31.91 -9.30 -30.21
CA PHE A 146 -33.13 -9.87 -30.72
C PHE A 146 -33.32 -9.58 -32.23
N GLU A 147 -34.17 -10.36 -32.89
CA GLU A 147 -34.52 -10.13 -34.33
C GLU A 147 -35.12 -8.72 -34.58
N SER A 148 -35.75 -8.14 -33.54
CA SER A 148 -36.24 -6.76 -33.58
C SER A 148 -35.18 -5.68 -33.68
N GLY A 149 -33.88 -6.05 -33.44
CA GLY A 149 -32.78 -5.12 -33.29
C GLY A 149 -32.58 -4.56 -31.87
N GLU A 150 -33.49 -4.85 -30.96
CA GLU A 150 -33.32 -4.52 -29.56
C GLU A 150 -32.24 -5.40 -28.90
N SER A 151 -31.61 -4.92 -27.84
CA SER A 151 -30.60 -5.69 -27.13
C SER A 151 -30.66 -5.46 -25.62
N ILE A 152 -30.31 -6.52 -24.88
CA ILE A 152 -30.17 -6.51 -23.42
C ILE A 152 -28.82 -7.06 -23.05
N SER A 153 -28.12 -6.43 -22.09
CA SER A 153 -26.82 -6.86 -21.60
C SER A 153 -26.90 -7.23 -20.13
N TYR A 154 -26.22 -8.31 -19.76
CA TYR A 154 -26.05 -8.79 -18.39
C TYR A 154 -24.57 -8.97 -18.07
N GLU A 155 -24.17 -8.83 -16.79
CA GLU A 155 -22.85 -9.25 -16.38
C GLU A 155 -22.73 -10.79 -16.48
N GLU A 156 -21.57 -11.31 -16.86
CA GLU A 156 -21.37 -12.76 -17.08
C GLU A 156 -21.63 -13.58 -15.81
N ASP A 157 -21.29 -13.04 -14.64
CA ASP A 157 -21.49 -13.67 -13.34
C ASP A 157 -22.97 -13.66 -12.85
N GLU A 158 -23.84 -12.88 -13.51
CA GLU A 158 -25.27 -12.90 -13.29
C GLU A 158 -25.99 -14.02 -14.09
N LEU A 159 -25.25 -14.73 -14.95
CA LEU A 159 -25.79 -15.75 -15.84
C LEU A 159 -25.57 -17.16 -15.27
N VAL A 160 -26.58 -18.00 -15.38
CA VAL A 160 -26.50 -19.43 -15.04
C VAL A 160 -26.61 -20.25 -16.33
N THR A 161 -25.69 -21.18 -16.53
CA THR A 161 -25.78 -22.15 -17.64
C THR A 161 -26.91 -23.14 -17.37
N VAL A 162 -27.84 -23.27 -18.31
CA VAL A 162 -28.94 -24.22 -18.26
C VAL A 162 -28.64 -25.38 -19.21
N ASP A 163 -29.15 -26.59 -18.96
CA ASP A 163 -28.96 -27.80 -19.77
C ASP A 163 -29.27 -27.64 -21.28
N SER A 164 -29.99 -26.58 -21.65
CA SER A 164 -30.23 -26.20 -23.05
C SER A 164 -29.07 -25.52 -23.77
N GLY A 165 -27.93 -25.27 -23.11
CA GLY A 165 -26.82 -24.49 -23.63
C GLY A 165 -27.06 -22.99 -23.72
N ILE A 166 -28.15 -22.50 -23.17
CA ILE A 166 -28.48 -21.07 -23.09
C ILE A 166 -28.15 -20.58 -21.68
N GLU A 167 -27.32 -19.59 -21.56
CA GLU A 167 -27.03 -18.92 -20.29
C GLU A 167 -28.20 -18.02 -19.91
N LYS A 168 -28.70 -18.18 -18.67
CA LYS A 168 -29.77 -17.35 -18.11
C LYS A 168 -29.27 -16.58 -16.88
N PRO A 169 -29.79 -15.36 -16.63
CA PRO A 169 -29.42 -14.59 -15.44
C PRO A 169 -29.86 -15.28 -14.16
N ALA A 170 -28.96 -15.44 -13.19
CA ALA A 170 -29.20 -16.13 -11.93
C ALA A 170 -30.35 -15.50 -11.10
N LYS A 171 -30.49 -14.17 -11.18
CA LYS A 171 -31.51 -13.39 -10.45
C LYS A 171 -32.76 -13.01 -11.26
N LYS A 172 -32.81 -13.29 -12.57
CA LYS A 172 -33.88 -12.86 -13.48
C LYS A 172 -34.35 -13.96 -14.45
N VAL A 173 -34.39 -15.19 -14.01
CA VAL A 173 -35.03 -16.29 -14.77
C VAL A 173 -36.44 -15.88 -15.30
N THR A 174 -37.15 -15.09 -14.52
CA THR A 174 -38.43 -14.48 -14.87
C THR A 174 -38.36 -13.41 -15.96
N ALA A 175 -37.21 -12.77 -16.19
CA ALA A 175 -37.10 -11.69 -17.20
C ALA A 175 -36.95 -12.24 -18.63
N LEU A 176 -36.22 -13.33 -18.83
CA LEU A 176 -36.15 -14.00 -20.14
C LEU A 176 -37.49 -14.74 -20.45
N ASP A 177 -38.13 -15.31 -19.47
CA ASP A 177 -39.49 -15.89 -19.62
C ASP A 177 -40.55 -14.78 -19.81
N SER A 178 -40.37 -13.58 -19.24
CA SER A 178 -41.24 -12.42 -19.40
C SER A 178 -41.02 -11.63 -20.69
N LEU A 179 -39.90 -11.85 -21.40
CA LEU A 179 -39.61 -11.27 -22.73
C LEU A 179 -40.42 -11.98 -23.85
N GLY A 180 -41.39 -12.83 -23.48
CA GLY A 180 -42.42 -13.32 -24.38
C GLY A 180 -41.95 -14.21 -25.53
N GLY A 181 -40.82 -14.92 -25.34
CA GLY A 181 -40.29 -15.84 -26.35
C GLY A 181 -39.78 -15.15 -27.62
N LEU A 182 -39.33 -13.90 -27.53
CA LEU A 182 -38.67 -13.20 -28.65
C LEU A 182 -37.44 -13.99 -29.07
N PRO A 183 -37.32 -14.33 -30.36
CA PRO A 183 -36.17 -15.09 -30.83
C PRO A 183 -34.87 -14.26 -30.68
N ILE A 184 -33.89 -14.87 -30.02
CA ILE A 184 -32.56 -14.32 -29.89
C ILE A 184 -31.83 -14.55 -31.20
N TYR A 185 -31.33 -13.45 -31.82
CA TYR A 185 -30.63 -13.49 -33.11
C TYR A 185 -29.12 -13.73 -32.92
N VAL A 186 -28.51 -13.00 -31.97
CA VAL A 186 -27.07 -13.07 -31.69
C VAL A 186 -26.79 -12.93 -30.19
N VAL A 187 -25.80 -13.68 -29.71
CA VAL A 187 -25.25 -13.52 -28.37
C VAL A 187 -23.81 -13.03 -28.54
N GLU A 188 -23.51 -11.84 -28.05
CA GLU A 188 -22.18 -11.26 -28.09
C GLU A 188 -21.58 -11.24 -26.68
N LYS A 189 -20.32 -11.66 -26.56
CA LYS A 189 -19.52 -11.51 -25.34
C LYS A 189 -18.64 -10.27 -25.48
N GLU A 190 -18.97 -9.23 -24.74
CA GLU A 190 -18.21 -7.98 -24.70
C GLU A 190 -17.27 -7.97 -23.49
N LYS A 191 -15.99 -7.77 -23.74
CA LYS A 191 -15.02 -7.55 -22.68
C LYS A 191 -15.08 -6.11 -22.20
N VAL A 192 -15.37 -5.90 -20.91
CA VAL A 192 -15.29 -4.61 -20.25
C VAL A 192 -13.96 -4.54 -19.49
N ASP A 193 -13.11 -3.62 -19.87
CA ASP A 193 -11.85 -3.41 -19.20
C ASP A 193 -12.05 -2.80 -17.81
N GLY A 194 -11.47 -3.44 -16.80
CA GLY A 194 -11.42 -2.94 -15.43
C GLY A 194 -10.52 -1.72 -15.24
N ALA A 195 -10.17 -1.40 -14.02
CA ALA A 195 -9.31 -0.29 -13.66
C ALA A 195 -7.91 -0.80 -13.24
N THR A 196 -6.87 -0.15 -13.78
CA THR A 196 -5.47 -0.45 -13.45
C THR A 196 -4.79 0.83 -12.99
N ALA A 197 -4.35 0.86 -11.73
CA ALA A 197 -3.60 1.95 -11.15
C ALA A 197 -2.15 1.97 -11.68
N VAL A 198 -1.56 3.16 -11.67
CA VAL A 198 -0.18 3.41 -12.09
C VAL A 198 0.48 4.36 -11.09
N CYS A 199 1.77 4.13 -10.80
CA CYS A 199 2.57 5.01 -9.95
C CYS A 199 2.84 6.34 -10.67
N ASN A 200 2.58 7.46 -9.98
CA ASN A 200 2.97 8.82 -10.39
C ASN A 200 3.53 9.53 -9.16
N LEU A 201 4.85 9.47 -8.98
CA LEU A 201 5.52 9.69 -7.71
C LEU A 201 6.52 10.85 -7.76
N ALA A 202 6.60 11.57 -6.65
CA ALA A 202 7.68 12.49 -6.33
C ALA A 202 7.98 12.43 -4.84
N SER A 203 9.18 12.90 -4.42
CA SER A 203 9.58 12.88 -3.02
C SER A 203 10.23 14.19 -2.61
N VAL A 204 9.74 14.78 -1.52
CA VAL A 204 10.33 15.97 -0.88
C VAL A 204 11.61 15.54 -0.18
N ASN A 205 12.70 16.24 -0.42
CA ASN A 205 13.97 16.01 0.27
C ASN A 205 13.95 16.72 1.63
N LEU A 206 13.74 15.98 2.71
CA LEU A 206 13.62 16.50 4.08
C LEU A 206 14.93 17.11 4.62
N SER A 207 16.09 16.76 4.09
CA SER A 207 17.33 17.41 4.49
C SER A 207 17.42 18.89 4.06
N ARG A 208 16.54 19.31 3.13
CA ARG A 208 16.54 20.67 2.58
C ARG A 208 15.21 21.39 2.72
N ILE A 209 14.12 20.65 2.92
CA ILE A 209 12.74 21.17 2.96
C ILE A 209 12.09 20.54 4.19
N ASN A 210 12.27 21.17 5.34
CA ASN A 210 11.83 20.63 6.63
C ASN A 210 11.33 21.71 7.61
N THR A 211 11.26 22.97 7.17
CA THR A 211 10.59 24.05 7.88
C THR A 211 9.19 24.30 7.28
N LYS A 212 8.30 24.88 8.08
CA LYS A 212 6.93 25.20 7.62
C LYS A 212 6.96 26.09 6.37
N GLU A 213 7.80 27.11 6.36
CA GLU A 213 7.92 28.10 5.28
C GLU A 213 8.37 27.44 3.96
N GLU A 214 9.33 26.52 4.04
CA GLU A 214 9.83 25.80 2.87
C GLU A 214 8.77 24.83 2.32
N ILE A 215 8.08 24.09 3.21
CA ILE A 215 7.03 23.15 2.86
C ILE A 215 5.84 23.89 2.21
N ASP A 216 5.37 24.97 2.82
CA ASP A 216 4.26 25.80 2.32
C ASP A 216 4.57 26.35 0.91
N ARG A 217 5.83 26.61 0.60
CA ARG A 217 6.27 27.12 -0.70
C ARG A 217 6.45 26.04 -1.75
N ILE A 218 7.00 24.88 -1.39
CA ILE A 218 7.45 23.87 -2.35
C ILE A 218 6.36 22.83 -2.65
N VAL A 219 5.61 22.38 -1.64
CA VAL A 219 4.63 21.30 -1.79
C VAL A 219 3.54 21.62 -2.83
N PRO A 220 2.95 22.82 -2.87
CA PRO A 220 1.97 23.15 -3.90
C PRO A 220 2.52 23.05 -5.33
N THR A 221 3.79 23.41 -5.54
CA THR A 221 4.45 23.24 -6.83
C THR A 221 4.65 21.78 -7.20
N ALA A 222 5.04 20.94 -6.24
CA ALA A 222 5.21 19.51 -6.44
C ALA A 222 3.88 18.83 -6.82
N VAL A 223 2.79 19.17 -6.16
CA VAL A 223 1.43 18.67 -6.49
C VAL A 223 1.03 19.06 -7.90
N ARG A 224 1.25 20.32 -8.30
CA ARG A 224 0.98 20.81 -9.66
C ARG A 224 1.84 20.07 -10.69
N CYS A 225 3.11 19.83 -10.42
CA CYS A 225 3.98 19.07 -11.32
C CYS A 225 3.47 17.64 -11.53
N LEU A 226 3.09 16.95 -10.45
CA LEU A 226 2.54 15.60 -10.53
C LEU A 226 1.19 15.56 -11.28
N ASP A 227 0.30 16.54 -11.07
CA ASP A 227 -0.96 16.64 -11.82
C ASP A 227 -0.71 16.86 -13.32
N ASN A 228 0.27 17.70 -13.68
CA ASN A 228 0.63 17.94 -15.07
C ASN A 228 1.21 16.69 -15.76
N VAL A 229 1.96 15.86 -15.03
CA VAL A 229 2.50 14.59 -15.58
C VAL A 229 1.37 13.67 -16.04
N ILE A 230 0.21 13.64 -15.38
CA ILE A 230 -0.94 12.85 -15.79
C ILE A 230 -1.40 13.22 -17.19
N ASP A 231 -1.42 14.49 -17.51
CA ASP A 231 -1.88 14.99 -18.81
C ASP A 231 -0.81 14.87 -19.90
N LEU A 232 0.47 15.02 -19.55
CA LEU A 232 1.59 15.08 -20.50
C LEU A 232 2.18 13.71 -20.82
N ASN A 233 1.94 12.70 -19.97
CA ASN A 233 2.57 11.39 -20.11
C ASN A 233 1.99 10.59 -21.28
N PHE A 234 2.82 9.74 -21.87
CA PHE A 234 2.40 8.74 -22.85
C PHE A 234 1.87 7.49 -22.12
N TYR A 235 0.68 7.04 -22.51
CA TYR A 235 0.07 5.83 -21.97
C TYR A 235 0.03 4.73 -23.02
N PRO A 236 0.85 3.67 -22.90
CA PRO A 236 0.86 2.57 -23.85
C PRO A 236 -0.38 1.66 -23.72
N ILE A 237 -1.12 1.76 -22.61
CA ILE A 237 -2.29 0.92 -22.30
C ILE A 237 -3.48 1.83 -22.00
N GLU A 238 -4.53 1.73 -22.83
CA GLU A 238 -5.69 2.64 -22.76
C GLU A 238 -6.44 2.55 -21.42
N LYS A 239 -6.60 1.36 -20.83
CA LYS A 239 -7.25 1.21 -19.53
C LYS A 239 -6.51 1.94 -18.41
N VAL A 240 -5.17 2.02 -18.48
CA VAL A 240 -4.34 2.77 -17.52
C VAL A 240 -4.59 4.27 -17.68
N LYS A 241 -4.60 4.76 -18.92
CA LYS A 241 -4.92 6.16 -19.23
C LYS A 241 -6.29 6.54 -18.68
N ARG A 242 -7.30 5.72 -18.96
CA ARG A 242 -8.67 5.94 -18.48
C ARG A 242 -8.72 6.00 -16.95
N THR A 243 -8.07 5.07 -16.26
CA THR A 243 -8.00 5.05 -14.79
C THR A 243 -7.33 6.29 -14.25
N ASN A 244 -6.15 6.65 -14.78
CA ASN A 244 -5.42 7.84 -14.34
C ASN A 244 -6.17 9.14 -14.59
N MET A 245 -6.79 9.29 -15.75
CA MET A 245 -7.60 10.48 -16.08
C MET A 245 -8.83 10.59 -15.17
N ARG A 246 -9.44 9.46 -14.78
CA ARG A 246 -10.61 9.39 -13.91
C ARG A 246 -10.28 9.77 -12.46
N SER A 247 -9.27 9.15 -11.88
CA SER A 247 -8.88 9.32 -10.47
C SER A 247 -7.87 10.45 -10.26
N ARG A 248 -7.11 10.80 -11.27
CA ARG A 248 -5.98 11.77 -11.22
C ARG A 248 -5.05 11.53 -10.02
N SER A 249 -4.70 10.26 -9.82
CA SER A 249 -3.89 9.82 -8.69
C SER A 249 -2.46 10.34 -8.76
N ILE A 250 -1.97 10.86 -7.65
CA ILE A 250 -0.57 11.22 -7.43
C ILE A 250 -0.05 10.53 -6.17
N GLY A 251 1.25 10.50 -5.98
CA GLY A 251 1.90 9.99 -4.78
C GLY A 251 3.07 10.89 -4.40
N LEU A 252 2.81 11.94 -3.63
CA LEU A 252 3.86 12.77 -3.05
C LEU A 252 4.35 12.12 -1.76
N GLY A 253 5.64 11.79 -1.72
CA GLY A 253 6.31 11.22 -0.56
C GLY A 253 7.47 12.09 -0.07
N VAL A 254 8.32 11.47 0.74
CA VAL A 254 9.50 12.10 1.33
C VAL A 254 10.73 11.21 1.20
N MET A 255 11.91 11.80 1.25
CA MET A 255 13.22 11.16 1.35
C MET A 255 14.15 12.01 2.22
N GLY A 256 15.25 11.43 2.67
CA GLY A 256 16.25 12.18 3.44
C GLY A 256 15.93 12.33 4.92
N GLU A 257 15.03 11.50 5.48
CA GLU A 257 14.66 11.58 6.90
C GLU A 257 15.87 11.35 7.81
N ALA A 258 16.68 10.32 7.55
CA ALA A 258 17.88 10.06 8.35
C ALA A 258 18.88 11.20 8.34
N GLN A 259 19.06 11.87 7.19
CA GLN A 259 19.93 13.05 7.09
C GLN A 259 19.33 14.25 7.85
N MET A 260 18.04 14.52 7.69
CA MET A 260 17.36 15.58 8.43
C MET A 260 17.54 15.42 9.95
N LEU A 261 17.28 14.21 10.46
CA LEU A 261 17.45 13.92 11.89
C LEU A 261 18.88 14.10 12.35
N ALA A 262 19.87 13.62 11.58
CA ALA A 262 21.26 13.73 11.93
C ALA A 262 21.76 15.19 11.92
N GLU A 263 21.33 16.01 10.96
CA GLU A 263 21.68 17.43 10.87
C GLU A 263 21.01 18.30 11.95
N GLN A 264 19.87 17.83 12.48
CA GLN A 264 19.17 18.47 13.61
C GLN A 264 19.53 17.85 14.97
N GLU A 265 20.51 16.95 15.01
CA GLU A 265 20.98 16.28 16.23
C GLU A 265 19.87 15.49 16.96
N ILE A 266 18.91 14.92 16.21
CA ILE A 266 17.78 14.16 16.73
C ILE A 266 18.08 12.66 16.66
N MET A 267 18.01 11.97 17.80
CA MET A 267 18.23 10.51 17.87
C MET A 267 16.96 9.73 17.51
N TRP A 268 17.14 8.66 16.75
CA TRP A 268 16.07 7.72 16.44
C TRP A 268 15.40 7.14 17.70
N GLY A 269 14.07 7.18 17.73
CA GLY A 269 13.25 6.61 18.81
C GLY A 269 13.07 7.50 20.03
N THR A 270 13.60 8.71 20.02
CA THR A 270 13.30 9.72 21.04
C THR A 270 11.93 10.35 20.80
N GLN A 271 11.37 11.02 21.81
CA GLN A 271 10.14 11.78 21.64
C GLN A 271 10.31 12.88 20.60
N GLU A 272 11.45 13.54 20.60
CA GLU A 272 11.79 14.59 19.63
C GLU A 272 11.76 14.07 18.18
N HIS A 273 12.26 12.83 17.94
CA HIS A 273 12.14 12.18 16.64
C HIS A 273 10.67 12.01 16.22
N PHE A 274 9.84 11.48 17.11
CA PHE A 274 8.43 11.23 16.81
C PHE A 274 7.66 12.53 16.57
N ASP A 275 7.92 13.56 17.36
CA ASP A 275 7.31 14.88 17.22
C ASP A 275 7.77 15.57 15.92
N LYS A 276 9.06 15.45 15.56
CA LYS A 276 9.60 16.05 14.33
C LYS A 276 9.01 15.44 13.07
N ILE A 277 8.93 14.12 12.98
CA ILE A 277 8.31 13.49 11.79
C ILE A 277 6.82 13.76 11.72
N ASP A 278 6.13 13.84 12.84
CA ASP A 278 4.73 14.22 12.89
C ASP A 278 4.50 15.64 12.36
N GLU A 279 5.30 16.60 12.84
CA GLU A 279 5.25 18.01 12.41
C GLU A 279 5.43 18.15 10.89
N VAL A 280 6.48 17.55 10.37
CA VAL A 280 6.83 17.64 8.95
C VAL A 280 5.78 16.97 8.07
N MET A 281 5.31 15.78 8.46
CA MET A 281 4.31 15.05 7.69
C MET A 281 2.93 15.72 7.74
N GLU A 282 2.56 16.33 8.87
CA GLU A 282 1.37 17.18 8.99
C GLU A 282 1.41 18.34 8.01
N ALA A 283 2.53 19.07 7.98
CA ALA A 283 2.72 20.20 7.10
C ALA A 283 2.62 19.79 5.61
N ILE A 284 3.25 18.68 5.22
CA ILE A 284 3.19 18.17 3.85
C ILE A 284 1.77 17.74 3.50
N CYS A 285 1.07 17.02 4.39
CA CYS A 285 -0.30 16.57 4.18
C CYS A 285 -1.26 17.75 3.98
N TYR A 286 -1.21 18.73 4.87
CA TYR A 286 -2.05 19.94 4.79
C TYR A 286 -1.86 20.65 3.46
N ASN A 287 -0.61 20.92 3.07
CA ASN A 287 -0.30 21.64 1.85
C ASN A 287 -0.64 20.84 0.58
N THR A 288 -0.51 19.51 0.63
CA THR A 288 -0.88 18.63 -0.48
C THR A 288 -2.39 18.66 -0.71
N ILE A 289 -3.20 18.55 0.34
CA ILE A 289 -4.66 18.63 0.26
C ILE A 289 -5.09 20.02 -0.21
N SER A 290 -4.54 21.08 0.39
CA SER A 290 -4.85 22.46 0.04
C SER A 290 -4.55 22.76 -1.44
N ALA A 291 -3.37 22.36 -1.92
CA ALA A 291 -2.94 22.57 -3.31
C ALA A 291 -3.81 21.79 -4.31
N SER A 292 -4.19 20.54 -4.00
CA SER A 292 -5.10 19.77 -4.84
C SER A 292 -6.48 20.40 -4.93
N SER A 293 -6.96 21.00 -3.82
CA SER A 293 -8.23 21.76 -3.80
C SER A 293 -8.14 23.03 -4.64
N ASP A 294 -7.03 23.77 -4.59
CA ASP A 294 -6.81 24.96 -5.43
C ASP A 294 -6.75 24.58 -6.93
N LEU A 295 -6.09 23.47 -7.25
CA LEU A 295 -6.08 22.95 -8.61
C LEU A 295 -7.47 22.52 -9.10
N ALA A 296 -8.35 22.05 -8.22
CA ALA A 296 -9.72 21.73 -8.59
C ALA A 296 -10.51 22.97 -9.03
N VAL A 297 -10.28 24.13 -8.43
CA VAL A 297 -10.88 25.40 -8.86
C VAL A 297 -10.33 25.81 -10.24
N GLU A 298 -9.03 25.62 -10.46
CA GLU A 298 -8.36 26.04 -11.70
C GLU A 298 -8.66 25.10 -12.89
N LYS A 299 -8.67 23.78 -12.64
CA LYS A 299 -8.66 22.74 -13.69
C LYS A 299 -9.84 21.76 -13.63
N GLY A 300 -10.73 21.92 -12.67
CA GLY A 300 -11.83 21.00 -12.40
C GLY A 300 -11.45 19.88 -11.44
N GLN A 301 -12.47 19.34 -10.78
CA GLN A 301 -12.37 18.19 -9.86
C GLN A 301 -12.03 16.90 -10.63
N TYR A 302 -11.46 15.88 -9.94
CA TYR A 302 -11.40 14.53 -10.50
C TYR A 302 -12.81 13.93 -10.60
N ALA A 303 -13.01 12.99 -11.54
CA ALA A 303 -14.36 12.57 -11.98
C ALA A 303 -15.21 11.97 -10.84
N GLU A 304 -14.58 11.34 -9.86
CA GLU A 304 -15.26 10.60 -8.77
C GLU A 304 -15.12 11.31 -7.42
N PHE A 305 -15.01 12.64 -7.43
CA PHE A 305 -14.92 13.40 -6.18
C PHE A 305 -16.18 13.24 -5.31
N GLN A 306 -17.36 13.29 -5.92
CA GLN A 306 -18.64 13.21 -5.17
C GLN A 306 -18.81 11.83 -4.56
N GLY A 307 -19.14 11.79 -3.26
CA GLY A 307 -19.24 10.56 -2.49
C GLY A 307 -17.93 10.11 -1.83
N SER A 308 -16.77 10.63 -2.27
CA SER A 308 -15.47 10.32 -1.66
C SER A 308 -15.37 10.79 -0.21
N LYS A 309 -14.40 10.28 0.54
CA LYS A 309 -14.08 10.80 1.88
C LYS A 309 -13.67 12.27 1.82
N TRP A 310 -12.96 12.68 0.76
CA TRP A 310 -12.64 14.09 0.53
C TRP A 310 -13.89 14.96 0.49
N SER A 311 -14.91 14.57 -0.27
CA SER A 311 -16.18 15.32 -0.37
C SER A 311 -16.96 15.36 0.95
N ARG A 312 -16.76 14.35 1.80
CA ARG A 312 -17.32 14.27 3.16
C ARG A 312 -16.48 15.03 4.19
N GLY A 313 -15.29 15.52 3.81
CA GLY A 313 -14.33 16.19 4.68
C GLY A 313 -13.64 15.24 5.65
N ILE A 314 -13.45 14.00 5.26
CA ILE A 314 -12.72 12.98 6.03
C ILE A 314 -11.31 12.88 5.44
N PHE A 315 -10.30 13.10 6.26
CA PHE A 315 -8.91 13.18 5.88
C PHE A 315 -8.09 12.00 6.46
N PRO A 316 -6.85 11.76 6.02
CA PRO A 316 -6.06 10.61 6.48
C PRO A 316 -5.95 10.51 8.00
N GLN A 317 -5.70 11.62 8.70
CA GLN A 317 -5.55 11.66 10.16
C GLN A 317 -6.81 11.25 10.94
N ASP A 318 -8.00 11.32 10.33
CA ASP A 318 -9.24 10.91 10.97
C ASP A 318 -9.33 9.39 11.18
N HIS A 319 -8.44 8.63 10.52
CA HIS A 319 -8.32 7.17 10.65
C HIS A 319 -7.25 6.73 11.65
N ALA A 320 -6.51 7.68 12.25
CA ALA A 320 -5.49 7.35 13.24
C ALA A 320 -6.13 6.80 14.53
N ASN A 321 -5.56 5.71 15.04
CA ASN A 321 -6.00 5.16 16.31
C ASN A 321 -5.39 5.91 17.50
N ALA A 322 -5.97 5.73 18.70
CA ALA A 322 -5.53 6.41 19.91
C ALA A 322 -4.08 6.07 20.31
N GLU A 323 -3.60 4.85 20.01
CA GLU A 323 -2.23 4.46 20.32
C GLU A 323 -1.23 5.29 19.50
N VAL A 324 -1.53 5.54 18.21
CA VAL A 324 -0.68 6.37 17.33
C VAL A 324 -0.70 7.83 17.76
N ILE A 325 -1.88 8.36 18.13
CA ILE A 325 -2.02 9.73 18.63
C ILE A 325 -1.16 9.94 19.88
N ASN A 326 -1.12 8.95 20.78
CA ASN A 326 -0.35 9.02 22.02
C ASN A 326 1.16 8.79 21.83
N LEU A 327 1.64 8.48 20.63
CA LEU A 327 3.08 8.40 20.35
C LEU A 327 3.75 9.77 20.25
N VAL A 328 2.99 10.83 20.04
CA VAL A 328 3.50 12.20 19.86
C VAL A 328 3.08 13.09 21.02
N ASP A 329 3.93 14.03 21.40
CA ASP A 329 3.73 14.98 22.51
C ASP A 329 3.50 16.43 22.01
N ARG A 330 2.85 16.57 20.85
CA ARG A 330 2.53 17.85 20.21
C ARG A 330 1.11 18.36 20.52
N GLY A 331 0.43 17.80 21.52
CA GLY A 331 -0.93 18.17 21.89
C GLY A 331 -2.04 17.48 21.07
N GLY A 332 -1.71 16.38 20.39
CA GLY A 332 -2.66 15.56 19.63
C GLY A 332 -2.79 15.95 18.16
N LEU A 333 -3.81 15.39 17.48
CA LEU A 333 -4.01 15.51 16.03
C LEU A 333 -4.19 16.94 15.51
N PHE A 334 -4.69 17.85 16.36
CA PHE A 334 -5.09 19.21 15.94
C PHE A 334 -4.25 20.31 16.58
N ALA A 335 -3.19 19.97 17.29
CA ALA A 335 -2.28 20.94 17.90
C ALA A 335 -1.22 21.38 16.89
N SER A 336 -1.64 22.02 15.81
CA SER A 336 -0.75 22.49 14.75
C SER A 336 -0.95 23.97 14.46
N ALA A 337 -0.03 24.53 13.64
CA ALA A 337 -0.18 25.87 13.09
C ALA A 337 -1.16 25.96 11.91
N TYR A 338 -1.83 24.84 11.56
CA TYR A 338 -2.70 24.74 10.41
C TYR A 338 -4.18 24.70 10.80
N GLU A 339 -4.99 25.36 9.98
CA GLU A 339 -6.45 25.48 10.19
C GLU A 339 -7.18 24.32 9.49
N TRP A 340 -7.21 23.15 10.11
CA TRP A 340 -7.79 21.94 9.52
C TRP A 340 -9.28 22.06 9.21
N GLU A 341 -10.07 22.71 10.04
CA GLU A 341 -11.51 22.87 9.80
C GLU A 341 -11.82 23.82 8.64
N GLU A 342 -10.99 24.85 8.45
CA GLU A 342 -11.08 25.71 7.28
C GLU A 342 -10.74 24.94 6.00
N LEU A 343 -9.71 24.09 6.06
CA LEU A 343 -9.35 23.22 4.94
C LEU A 343 -10.45 22.21 4.62
N ARG A 344 -11.12 21.63 5.61
CA ARG A 344 -12.30 20.75 5.39
C ARG A 344 -13.41 21.48 4.66
N THR A 345 -13.70 22.69 5.09
CA THR A 345 -14.71 23.54 4.46
C THR A 345 -14.33 23.91 3.03
N LYS A 346 -13.06 24.25 2.79
CA LYS A 346 -12.50 24.51 1.46
C LYS A 346 -12.68 23.32 0.54
N VAL A 347 -12.26 22.12 0.98
CA VAL A 347 -12.33 20.89 0.17
C VAL A 347 -13.79 20.52 -0.16
N LYS A 348 -14.70 20.61 0.82
CA LYS A 348 -16.13 20.34 0.58
C LYS A 348 -16.74 21.25 -0.46
N SER A 349 -16.35 22.53 -0.48
CA SER A 349 -16.93 23.55 -1.37
C SER A 349 -16.25 23.59 -2.75
N GLN A 350 -14.93 23.44 -2.81
CA GLN A 350 -14.14 23.58 -4.03
C GLN A 350 -13.85 22.25 -4.72
N GLY A 351 -13.82 21.15 -3.94
CA GLY A 351 -13.45 19.83 -4.42
C GLY A 351 -11.97 19.55 -4.37
N MET A 352 -11.57 18.44 -4.98
CA MET A 352 -10.18 17.97 -5.13
C MET A 352 -9.86 17.70 -6.59
N ARG A 353 -8.66 18.06 -7.02
CA ARG A 353 -8.15 17.73 -8.35
C ARG A 353 -7.69 16.29 -8.45
N ASN A 354 -7.16 15.73 -7.37
CA ASN A 354 -6.53 14.43 -7.31
C ASN A 354 -7.26 13.52 -6.32
N GLY A 355 -7.59 12.29 -6.71
CA GLY A 355 -8.33 11.33 -5.88
C GLY A 355 -7.46 10.63 -4.85
N TYR A 356 -6.14 10.55 -5.09
CA TYR A 356 -5.11 10.05 -4.17
C TYR A 356 -3.93 11.02 -4.19
N LEU A 357 -3.27 11.22 -3.04
CA LEU A 357 -2.33 12.32 -2.85
C LEU A 357 -0.93 11.89 -2.43
N MET A 358 -0.79 11.12 -1.34
CA MET A 358 0.48 10.88 -0.71
C MET A 358 0.85 9.40 -0.69
N ALA A 359 2.08 9.12 -1.10
CA ALA A 359 2.69 7.80 -1.03
C ALA A 359 4.21 7.94 -0.85
N VAL A 360 4.82 7.16 0.02
CA VAL A 360 6.26 7.22 0.28
C VAL A 360 6.97 6.09 -0.44
N ALA A 361 7.66 6.43 -1.51
CA ALA A 361 8.44 5.51 -2.34
C ALA A 361 9.82 5.20 -1.73
N PRO A 362 10.52 4.12 -2.15
CA PRO A 362 11.85 3.77 -1.64
C PRO A 362 12.94 4.78 -1.98
N THR A 363 12.82 5.53 -3.06
CA THR A 363 13.71 6.62 -3.52
C THR A 363 15.19 6.23 -3.73
N SER A 364 15.51 4.95 -3.95
CA SER A 364 16.89 4.44 -4.01
C SER A 364 17.79 5.19 -5.01
N SER A 365 17.27 5.50 -6.20
CA SER A 365 18.06 6.21 -7.23
C SER A 365 18.00 7.72 -7.11
N ILE A 366 16.80 8.28 -6.81
CA ILE A 366 16.66 9.75 -6.77
C ILE A 366 17.31 10.37 -5.53
N SER A 367 17.45 9.63 -4.43
CA SER A 367 18.18 10.10 -3.26
C SER A 367 19.68 10.27 -3.54
N ILE A 368 20.28 9.33 -4.29
CA ILE A 368 21.67 9.44 -4.75
C ILE A 368 21.83 10.66 -5.66
N LEU A 369 20.93 10.83 -6.62
CA LEU A 369 20.95 11.98 -7.55
C LEU A 369 20.88 13.32 -6.82
N THR A 370 20.12 13.39 -5.74
CA THR A 370 19.94 14.63 -4.96
C THR A 370 20.90 14.77 -3.78
N GLY A 371 21.78 13.78 -3.56
CA GLY A 371 22.78 13.78 -2.50
C GLY A 371 22.20 13.72 -1.09
N THR A 372 21.16 12.89 -0.89
CA THR A 372 20.52 12.70 0.42
C THR A 372 20.37 11.21 0.77
N THR A 373 19.93 10.89 1.99
CA THR A 373 19.59 9.53 2.39
C THR A 373 18.26 9.09 1.77
N GLN A 374 18.14 7.78 1.51
CA GLN A 374 16.94 7.25 0.88
C GLN A 374 15.75 7.17 1.86
N ALA A 375 14.56 7.40 1.34
CA ALA A 375 13.27 7.22 1.99
C ALA A 375 13.19 7.74 3.43
N ILE A 376 12.63 6.92 4.31
CA ILE A 376 12.22 7.15 5.70
C ILE A 376 12.94 6.19 6.65
N GLU A 377 14.07 5.67 6.23
CA GLU A 377 14.78 4.59 6.92
C GLU A 377 16.08 5.09 7.53
N PRO A 378 16.53 4.45 8.62
CA PRO A 378 17.89 4.64 9.10
C PRO A 378 18.88 4.25 8.01
N VAL A 379 20.08 4.81 8.07
CA VAL A 379 21.11 4.49 7.10
C VAL A 379 21.56 3.04 7.22
N PHE A 380 21.88 2.43 6.11
CA PHE A 380 22.38 1.06 6.09
C PHE A 380 23.73 0.94 6.84
N LYS A 381 24.69 1.76 6.43
CA LYS A 381 26.00 1.99 7.08
C LYS A 381 26.34 3.48 6.98
N ARG A 382 27.25 3.97 7.82
CA ARG A 382 27.76 5.36 7.73
C ARG A 382 28.78 5.54 6.61
N LYS A 383 29.53 4.48 6.29
CA LYS A 383 30.52 4.40 5.22
C LYS A 383 30.47 3.01 4.60
N TRP A 384 30.58 2.92 3.28
CA TRP A 384 30.65 1.65 2.55
C TRP A 384 31.38 1.84 1.23
N PHE A 385 31.63 0.76 0.52
CA PHE A 385 32.13 0.78 -0.83
C PHE A 385 31.07 0.28 -1.79
N GLU A 386 30.89 0.96 -2.91
CA GLU A 386 30.07 0.52 -4.02
C GLU A 386 30.97 0.10 -5.18
N GLU A 387 30.76 -1.10 -5.70
CA GLU A 387 31.41 -1.57 -6.90
C GLU A 387 30.51 -1.29 -8.11
N ASN A 388 31.07 -0.58 -9.08
CA ASN A 388 30.40 -0.33 -10.36
C ASN A 388 31.39 -0.54 -11.52
N LEU A 389 30.95 -0.29 -12.76
CA LEU A 389 31.79 -0.43 -13.95
C LEU A 389 33.09 0.42 -13.91
N SER A 390 33.14 1.45 -13.09
CA SER A 390 34.31 2.35 -12.91
C SER A 390 35.24 1.91 -11.78
N GLY A 391 34.87 0.86 -11.01
CA GLY A 391 35.61 0.32 -9.89
C GLY A 391 34.94 0.51 -8.54
N LEU A 392 35.70 0.34 -7.48
CA LEU A 392 35.26 0.41 -6.09
C LEU A 392 35.26 1.88 -5.62
N ILE A 393 34.08 2.41 -5.33
CA ILE A 393 33.91 3.82 -4.93
C ILE A 393 33.55 3.87 -3.44
N PRO A 394 34.30 4.62 -2.61
CA PRO A 394 33.95 4.87 -1.24
C PRO A 394 32.70 5.80 -1.18
N VAL A 395 31.68 5.38 -0.46
CA VAL A 395 30.46 6.15 -0.22
C VAL A 395 30.35 6.46 1.26
N VAL A 396 29.93 7.67 1.58
CA VAL A 396 29.73 8.14 2.95
C VAL A 396 28.35 8.79 3.01
N VAL A 397 27.66 8.64 4.13
CA VAL A 397 26.39 9.35 4.32
C VAL A 397 26.60 10.86 4.20
N PRO A 398 25.63 11.61 3.68
CA PRO A 398 25.74 13.05 3.49
C PRO A 398 26.10 13.78 4.80
N ASN A 399 26.96 14.77 4.73
CA ASN A 399 27.36 15.63 5.87
C ASN A 399 27.83 14.86 7.13
N LEU A 400 28.49 13.70 6.94
CA LEU A 400 29.06 12.94 8.05
C LEU A 400 30.21 13.74 8.69
N SER A 401 30.04 14.09 9.95
CA SER A 401 31.01 14.84 10.77
C SER A 401 31.05 14.24 12.19
N PRO A 402 32.00 14.65 13.04
CA PRO A 402 31.97 14.26 14.45
C PRO A 402 30.63 14.58 15.14
N ASP A 403 29.99 15.68 14.79
CA ASP A 403 28.75 16.16 15.39
C ASP A 403 27.53 15.32 14.92
N THR A 404 27.48 14.93 13.65
CA THR A 404 26.36 14.14 13.08
C THR A 404 26.55 12.63 13.21
N TYR A 405 27.76 12.16 13.52
CA TYR A 405 28.08 10.72 13.51
C TYR A 405 27.16 9.86 14.41
N ALA A 406 26.87 10.35 15.61
CA ALA A 406 26.04 9.60 16.57
C ALA A 406 24.59 9.46 16.11
N TYR A 407 24.07 10.44 15.39
CA TYR A 407 22.66 10.51 14.96
C TYR A 407 22.38 9.69 13.70
N TYR A 408 23.39 9.34 12.91
CA TYR A 408 23.27 8.37 11.83
C TYR A 408 23.26 6.94 12.38
N THR A 409 22.15 6.52 12.95
CA THR A 409 21.99 5.16 13.49
C THR A 409 21.91 4.14 12.35
N PRO A 410 22.75 3.09 12.32
CA PRO A 410 22.64 2.03 11.35
C PRO A 410 21.34 1.23 11.54
N ALA A 411 20.66 0.89 10.42
CA ALA A 411 19.36 0.25 10.43
C ALA A 411 19.32 -1.08 11.21
N TYR A 412 20.37 -1.88 11.11
CA TYR A 412 20.48 -3.17 11.82
C TYR A 412 20.77 -3.02 13.33
N ASP A 413 21.21 -1.86 13.78
CA ASP A 413 21.45 -1.58 15.20
C ASP A 413 20.19 -1.07 15.90
N LEU A 414 19.25 -0.51 15.13
CA LEU A 414 17.99 0.02 15.64
C LEU A 414 17.02 -1.09 16.04
N ASN A 415 16.31 -0.90 17.15
CA ASN A 415 15.15 -1.71 17.47
C ASN A 415 14.02 -1.43 16.45
N GLN A 416 13.59 -2.46 15.71
CA GLN A 416 12.64 -2.30 14.62
C GLN A 416 11.24 -1.87 15.08
N THR A 417 10.89 -2.06 16.35
CA THR A 417 9.63 -1.51 16.90
C THR A 417 9.60 0.02 16.88
N ILE A 418 10.76 0.68 16.97
CA ILE A 418 10.89 2.13 16.81
C ILE A 418 10.54 2.52 15.37
N LEU A 419 11.04 1.76 14.41
CA LEU A 419 10.78 2.00 12.99
C LEU A 419 9.28 1.84 12.66
N ILE A 420 8.63 0.82 13.24
CA ILE A 420 7.17 0.63 13.12
C ILE A 420 6.38 1.80 13.72
N LYS A 421 6.78 2.30 14.92
CA LYS A 421 6.13 3.45 15.54
C LYS A 421 6.27 4.71 14.70
N ALA A 422 7.48 4.98 14.21
CA ALA A 422 7.73 6.11 13.30
C ALA A 422 6.89 5.99 12.01
N ALA A 423 6.80 4.77 11.45
CA ALA A 423 5.96 4.51 10.29
C ALA A 423 4.46 4.73 10.58
N ALA A 424 3.97 4.38 11.76
CA ALA A 424 2.59 4.60 12.16
C ALA A 424 2.27 6.11 12.28
N ILE A 425 3.20 6.89 12.84
CA ILE A 425 3.07 8.35 12.91
C ILE A 425 2.98 8.95 11.50
N ARG A 426 3.84 8.52 10.56
CA ARG A 426 3.76 8.97 9.17
C ARG A 426 2.47 8.52 8.48
N GLN A 427 2.04 7.24 8.70
CA GLN A 427 0.84 6.67 8.08
C GLN A 427 -0.42 7.46 8.43
N LYS A 428 -0.47 8.09 9.59
CA LYS A 428 -1.56 8.99 10.02
C LYS A 428 -1.83 10.10 9.00
N TRP A 429 -0.80 10.58 8.29
CA TRP A 429 -0.86 11.69 7.34
C TRP A 429 -0.93 11.25 5.87
N ILE A 430 -0.83 9.95 5.59
CA ILE A 430 -0.70 9.39 4.25
C ILE A 430 -1.98 8.64 3.87
N ASP A 431 -2.63 9.05 2.78
CA ASP A 431 -3.83 8.37 2.27
C ASP A 431 -3.54 7.04 1.57
N GLN A 432 -2.38 6.89 0.93
CA GLN A 432 -1.91 5.62 0.39
C GLN A 432 -0.97 4.92 1.39
N GLY A 433 0.18 4.42 0.97
CA GLY A 433 1.10 3.67 1.83
C GLY A 433 2.51 4.22 1.84
N GLN A 434 3.39 3.47 2.48
CA GLN A 434 4.81 3.77 2.57
C GLN A 434 5.62 2.49 2.40
N SER A 435 6.70 2.56 1.60
CA SER A 435 7.64 1.45 1.40
C SER A 435 8.55 1.33 2.60
N LEU A 436 8.18 0.47 3.54
CA LEU A 436 8.87 0.31 4.82
C LEU A 436 9.64 -1.01 4.85
N ASN A 437 10.97 -0.96 4.77
CA ASN A 437 11.82 -2.12 5.01
C ASN A 437 12.01 -2.38 6.50
N ILE A 438 12.17 -3.65 6.85
CA ILE A 438 12.52 -4.12 8.19
C ILE A 438 13.91 -4.73 8.13
N PHE A 439 14.75 -4.42 9.13
CA PHE A 439 16.15 -4.82 9.16
C PHE A 439 16.41 -5.72 10.36
N ILE A 440 16.95 -6.92 10.14
CA ILE A 440 17.21 -7.88 11.19
C ILE A 440 18.56 -8.58 11.00
N THR A 441 19.33 -8.68 12.06
CA THR A 441 20.52 -9.54 12.08
C THR A 441 20.11 -10.96 12.44
N LEU A 442 20.79 -11.97 11.90
CA LEU A 442 20.43 -13.40 12.09
C LEU A 442 20.47 -13.82 13.57
N ASP A 443 21.33 -13.22 14.38
CA ASP A 443 21.41 -13.45 15.81
C ASP A 443 20.19 -12.91 16.60
N LYS A 444 19.53 -11.87 16.09
CA LYS A 444 18.31 -11.29 16.65
C LYS A 444 17.04 -11.90 16.04
N ALA A 445 17.16 -12.61 14.93
CA ALA A 445 16.03 -13.18 14.21
C ALA A 445 15.40 -14.32 15.04
N SER A 446 14.26 -14.04 15.63
CA SER A 446 13.44 -15.05 16.29
C SER A 446 11.99 -14.93 15.84
N GLY A 447 11.28 -16.06 15.78
CA GLY A 447 9.85 -16.03 15.44
C GLY A 447 9.03 -15.16 16.39
N LYS A 448 9.45 -15.01 17.65
CA LYS A 448 8.82 -14.13 18.63
C LYS A 448 9.01 -12.65 18.25
N TYR A 449 10.23 -12.26 17.90
CA TYR A 449 10.53 -10.87 17.53
C TYR A 449 9.88 -10.47 16.20
N LEU A 450 9.90 -11.34 15.19
CA LEU A 450 9.18 -11.11 13.93
C LEU A 450 7.67 -10.97 14.18
N ASN A 451 7.10 -11.86 14.98
CA ASN A 451 5.69 -11.75 15.35
C ASN A 451 5.38 -10.42 16.05
N GLU A 452 6.24 -9.97 16.98
CA GLU A 452 6.08 -8.68 17.66
C GLU A 452 6.05 -7.51 16.67
N ILE A 453 6.99 -7.45 15.73
CA ILE A 453 7.10 -6.38 14.73
C ILE A 453 5.84 -6.32 13.86
N TYR A 454 5.42 -7.43 13.26
CA TYR A 454 4.31 -7.42 12.31
C TYR A 454 2.94 -7.31 12.97
N MET A 455 2.78 -7.85 14.19
CA MET A 455 1.57 -7.62 14.99
C MET A 455 1.47 -6.17 15.44
N LEU A 456 2.58 -5.52 15.77
CA LEU A 456 2.61 -4.09 16.09
C LEU A 456 2.28 -3.25 14.86
N ALA A 457 2.82 -3.58 13.68
CA ALA A 457 2.52 -2.90 12.43
C ALA A 457 1.02 -2.92 12.11
N TRP A 458 0.39 -4.10 12.21
CA TRP A 458 -1.05 -4.24 12.03
C TRP A 458 -1.86 -3.41 13.04
N LYS A 459 -1.54 -3.52 14.35
CA LYS A 459 -2.25 -2.82 15.43
C LYS A 459 -2.16 -1.30 15.31
N LEU A 460 -1.00 -0.79 14.93
CA LEU A 460 -0.80 0.65 14.75
C LEU A 460 -1.36 1.20 13.44
N GLY A 461 -2.04 0.37 12.64
CA GLY A 461 -2.76 0.84 11.46
C GLY A 461 -1.91 1.01 10.20
N LEU A 462 -0.70 0.42 10.13
CA LEU A 462 0.07 0.39 8.89
C LEU A 462 -0.72 -0.35 7.82
N LYS A 463 -0.57 0.09 6.56
CA LYS A 463 -1.20 -0.57 5.41
C LYS A 463 -0.35 -1.68 4.82
N SER A 464 0.99 -1.58 5.00
CA SER A 464 1.95 -2.57 4.47
C SER A 464 3.29 -2.52 5.18
N THR A 465 4.08 -3.58 4.95
CA THR A 465 5.52 -3.62 5.11
C THR A 465 6.14 -4.11 3.80
N TYR A 466 7.37 -3.68 3.49
CA TYR A 466 8.08 -4.02 2.26
C TYR A 466 9.08 -5.17 2.53
N TYR A 467 10.34 -5.09 2.17
CA TYR A 467 11.30 -6.16 2.40
C TYR A 467 11.64 -6.40 3.86
N LEU A 468 11.81 -7.65 4.23
CA LEU A 468 12.58 -8.05 5.40
C LEU A 468 14.03 -8.28 4.96
N ARG A 469 14.91 -7.37 5.36
CA ARG A 469 16.34 -7.42 5.05
C ARG A 469 17.09 -8.10 6.20
N SER A 470 17.76 -9.20 5.92
CA SER A 470 18.56 -9.94 6.89
C SER A 470 20.06 -9.77 6.64
N GLN A 471 20.85 -9.74 7.71
CA GLN A 471 22.31 -9.66 7.65
C GLN A 471 22.97 -10.65 8.59
N SER A 472 24.03 -11.33 8.14
CA SER A 472 24.85 -12.19 9.01
C SER A 472 25.62 -11.36 10.04
N PRO A 473 25.78 -11.83 11.29
CA PRO A 473 26.61 -11.17 12.30
C PRO A 473 28.07 -11.03 11.91
N GLU A 474 28.59 -11.93 11.09
CA GLU A 474 29.99 -11.91 10.59
C GLU A 474 30.27 -10.67 9.73
N VAL A 475 29.27 -10.15 9.03
CA VAL A 475 29.38 -8.91 8.25
C VAL A 475 29.47 -7.66 9.14
N LYS A 476 29.14 -7.77 10.42
CA LYS A 476 29.22 -6.67 11.39
C LYS A 476 30.66 -6.24 11.74
N ASN A 477 31.62 -7.17 11.69
CA ASN A 477 32.97 -6.96 12.16
C ASN A 477 33.93 -6.42 11.09
N ASP A 478 33.55 -6.42 9.82
CA ASP A 478 34.36 -5.88 8.75
C ASP A 478 34.15 -4.37 8.58
N VAL A 479 34.83 -3.60 9.42
CA VAL A 479 34.84 -2.13 9.39
C VAL A 479 35.42 -1.58 8.07
N GLU A 480 36.09 -2.43 7.31
CA GLU A 480 36.79 -2.08 6.06
C GLU A 480 36.30 -2.89 4.87
N ASP A 481 35.13 -3.55 4.94
CA ASP A 481 34.80 -4.59 4.02
C ASP A 481 34.30 -4.12 2.66
N ARG A 482 34.85 -4.81 1.69
CA ARG A 482 34.65 -4.69 0.26
C ARG A 482 33.26 -5.20 -0.11
N SER A 483 32.61 -4.44 -0.94
CA SER A 483 31.41 -4.83 -1.69
C SER A 483 30.20 -5.30 -0.86
N MET A 484 29.23 -4.44 -0.73
CA MET A 484 27.86 -4.92 -0.61
C MET A 484 27.20 -4.76 -1.97
N GLU A 485 27.05 -5.89 -2.64
CA GLU A 485 26.11 -5.99 -3.73
C GLU A 485 24.76 -5.46 -3.28
N CYS A 486 24.26 -4.48 -3.99
CA CYS A 486 22.87 -4.06 -3.86
C CYS A 486 22.00 -5.18 -4.44
N VAL A 487 21.85 -6.25 -3.66
CA VAL A 487 20.95 -7.36 -4.00
C VAL A 487 19.54 -6.88 -3.72
N GLY A 488 18.94 -6.16 -4.63
CA GLY A 488 17.57 -5.73 -4.46
C GLY A 488 17.07 -4.67 -5.42
N CYS A 489 17.89 -4.26 -6.37
CA CYS A 489 17.44 -3.37 -7.46
C CYS A 489 17.58 -4.10 -8.80
N GLN A 490 16.79 -5.15 -9.02
CA GLN A 490 16.48 -5.68 -10.34
C GLN A 490 14.98 -5.72 -10.48
#